data_101e09e9f6b815b6a038af31859c3648
#
_entry.id   101e09e9f6b815b6a038af31859c3648
#
_cell.length_a   1.000
_cell.length_b   1.000
_cell.length_c   1.000
_cell.angle_alpha   90.00
_cell.angle_beta   90.00
_cell.angle_gamma   90.00
#
_symmetry.space_group_name_H-M   'P 1'
#
loop_
_entity.id
_entity.type
_entity.pdbx_description
1 polymer ?
#
loop_
_entity_poly.entity_id
_entity_poly.type
_entity_poly.pdbx_seq_one_letter_code
_entity_poly.pdbx_strand_id
1 'polypeptide(L)'
;LPLNDSYIQKFDIVVRGNHDDAPFPIYQTFQHICVTHGHCYGVYYGYEQLIQLCQKENCYLCLHGHTHVPTIQKHQDITFVNPGSLMMNRGSYGYGTYALIDVNGKDIHVEFHHCITDALCQQDILDEGMELLEEFKQLLK
;
A
#
# COMPACT_ATOMS: atom_id res chain seq x y z
N LEU A 1 -8.17 11.66 10.28
CA LEU A 1 -8.74 11.35 11.59
C LEU A 1 -7.86 11.90 12.71
N PRO A 2 -8.45 12.46 13.77
CA PRO A 2 -7.66 12.95 14.90
C PRO A 2 -7.01 11.79 15.67
N LEU A 3 -5.88 12.08 16.30
CA LEU A 3 -5.06 11.08 16.99
C LEU A 3 -5.81 10.34 18.10
N ASN A 4 -6.77 10.99 18.74
CA ASN A 4 -7.57 10.42 19.83
C ASN A 4 -8.89 9.80 19.36
N ASP A 5 -9.10 9.66 18.06
CA ASP A 5 -10.29 9.01 17.52
C ASP A 5 -10.31 7.54 17.97
N SER A 6 -11.45 7.09 18.51
CA SER A 6 -11.59 5.71 19.00
C SER A 6 -11.44 4.67 17.90
N TYR A 7 -11.71 5.04 16.65
CA TYR A 7 -11.53 4.16 15.50
C TYR A 7 -10.05 3.86 15.24
N ILE A 8 -9.19 4.87 15.39
CA ILE A 8 -7.73 4.73 15.22
C ILE A 8 -7.16 3.68 16.20
N GLN A 9 -7.69 3.63 17.41
CA GLN A 9 -7.20 2.70 18.45
C GLN A 9 -7.46 1.22 18.13
N LYS A 10 -8.27 0.94 17.12
CA LYS A 10 -8.53 -0.43 16.64
C LYS A 10 -7.44 -0.98 15.75
N PHE A 11 -6.48 -0.16 15.35
CA PHE A 11 -5.41 -0.54 14.45
C PHE A 11 -4.07 -0.62 15.20
N ASP A 12 -3.30 -1.64 14.91
CA ASP A 12 -1.97 -1.84 15.51
C ASP A 12 -0.95 -0.87 14.94
N ILE A 13 -1.07 -0.52 13.66
CA ILE A 13 -0.17 0.39 12.96
C ILE A 13 -0.99 1.42 12.21
N VAL A 14 -0.67 2.69 12.43
CA VAL A 14 -1.26 3.83 11.72
C VAL A 14 -0.15 4.77 11.29
N VAL A 15 -0.15 5.15 10.02
CA VAL A 15 0.83 6.08 9.46
C VAL A 15 0.15 7.32 8.89
N ARG A 16 0.91 8.38 8.74
CA ARG A 16 0.42 9.66 8.25
C ARG A 16 0.25 9.64 6.74
N GLY A 17 -0.96 10.00 6.27
CA GLY A 17 -1.22 10.30 4.87
C GLY A 17 -0.99 11.77 4.53
N ASN A 18 -1.06 12.12 3.25
CA ASN A 18 -0.80 13.47 2.77
C ASN A 18 -1.91 14.49 3.12
N HIS A 19 -3.06 14.02 3.57
CA HIS A 19 -4.17 14.87 4.01
C HIS A 19 -4.38 14.85 5.53
N ASP A 20 -3.49 14.20 6.28
CA ASP A 20 -3.62 14.09 7.72
C ASP A 20 -2.90 15.24 8.43
N ASP A 21 -3.60 15.91 9.33
CA ASP A 21 -3.04 16.95 10.19
C ASP A 21 -2.49 16.39 11.50
N ALA A 22 -2.95 15.21 11.92
CA ALA A 22 -2.51 14.58 13.14
C ALA A 22 -1.05 14.10 13.01
N PRO A 23 -0.26 14.11 14.11
CA PRO A 23 1.17 13.78 14.07
C PRO A 23 1.43 12.26 14.06
N PHE A 24 0.79 11.55 13.16
CA PHE A 24 1.11 10.13 12.93
C PHE A 24 2.50 10.02 12.30
N PRO A 25 3.24 8.93 12.55
CA PRO A 25 4.54 8.72 11.93
C PRO A 25 4.42 8.58 10.41
N ILE A 26 5.43 9.04 9.69
CA ILE A 26 5.50 8.92 8.23
C ILE A 26 5.65 7.47 7.81
N TYR A 27 6.40 6.69 8.59
CA TYR A 27 6.47 5.23 8.42
C TYR A 27 6.61 4.56 9.77
N GLN A 28 6.25 3.29 9.82
CA GLN A 28 6.51 2.41 10.96
C GLN A 28 7.04 1.07 10.47
N THR A 29 7.81 0.41 11.31
CA THR A 29 8.25 -0.95 11.03
C THR A 29 7.77 -1.89 12.12
N PHE A 30 7.45 -3.09 11.71
CA PHE A 30 7.13 -4.19 12.60
C PHE A 30 7.85 -5.43 12.09
N GLN A 31 8.80 -5.94 12.86
CA GLN A 31 9.69 -7.02 12.40
C GLN A 31 10.36 -6.60 11.07
N HIS A 32 10.14 -7.30 9.97
CA HIS A 32 10.70 -7.01 8.66
C HIS A 32 9.69 -6.39 7.69
N ILE A 33 8.67 -5.76 8.24
CA ILE A 33 7.60 -5.11 7.48
C ILE A 33 7.69 -3.60 7.67
N CYS A 34 7.73 -2.86 6.57
CA CYS A 34 7.65 -1.40 6.55
C CYS A 34 6.26 -0.97 6.11
N VAL A 35 5.65 -0.06 6.85
CA VAL A 35 4.34 0.50 6.53
C VAL A 35 4.47 2.00 6.37
N THR A 36 3.99 2.54 5.27
CA THR A 36 3.98 3.98 4.99
C THR A 36 2.83 4.31 4.04
N HIS A 37 2.37 5.57 4.06
CA HIS A 37 1.41 6.00 3.04
C HIS A 37 2.05 6.09 1.65
N GLY A 38 3.30 6.52 1.56
CA GLY A 38 4.06 6.57 0.32
C GLY A 38 4.20 7.95 -0.31
N HIS A 39 3.42 8.95 0.13
CA HIS A 39 3.45 10.29 -0.48
C HIS A 39 4.80 10.99 -0.33
N CYS A 40 5.60 10.64 0.67
CA CYS A 40 6.94 11.19 0.87
C CYS A 40 8.03 10.43 0.11
N TYR A 41 7.69 9.37 -0.61
CA TYR A 41 8.66 8.46 -1.21
C TYR A 41 8.50 8.29 -2.73
N GLY A 42 7.77 9.19 -3.36
CA GLY A 42 7.67 9.25 -4.83
C GLY A 42 7.05 8.02 -5.48
N VAL A 43 6.07 7.37 -4.87
CA VAL A 43 5.52 6.08 -5.33
C VAL A 43 4.84 6.13 -6.69
N TYR A 44 4.49 7.32 -7.22
CA TYR A 44 4.00 7.47 -8.59
C TYR A 44 5.11 7.30 -9.63
N TYR A 45 6.36 7.50 -9.24
CA TYR A 45 7.51 7.45 -10.14
C TYR A 45 8.26 6.12 -10.10
N GLY A 46 8.03 5.33 -9.07
CA GLY A 46 8.70 4.05 -8.86
C GLY A 46 8.96 3.78 -7.37
N TYR A 47 9.80 2.80 -7.08
CA TYR A 47 10.05 2.36 -5.71
C TYR A 47 11.47 2.63 -5.22
N GLU A 48 12.26 3.42 -5.94
CA GLU A 48 13.68 3.65 -5.59
C GLU A 48 13.84 4.16 -4.17
N GLN A 49 13.02 5.12 -3.75
CA GLN A 49 13.10 5.68 -2.39
C GLN A 49 12.61 4.69 -1.33
N LEU A 50 11.57 3.91 -1.63
CA LEU A 50 11.07 2.87 -0.72
C LEU A 50 12.05 1.70 -0.61
N ILE A 51 12.74 1.36 -1.68
CA ILE A 51 13.79 0.34 -1.64
C ILE A 51 14.89 0.78 -0.67
N GLN A 52 15.34 2.03 -0.75
CA GLN A 52 16.34 2.57 0.16
C GLN A 52 15.87 2.52 1.62
N LEU A 53 14.62 2.90 1.87
CA LEU A 53 14.04 2.85 3.21
C LEU A 53 13.99 1.41 3.73
N CYS A 54 13.51 0.48 2.94
CA CYS A 54 13.40 -0.93 3.33
C CYS A 54 14.78 -1.56 3.57
N GLN A 55 15.78 -1.22 2.78
CA GLN A 55 17.14 -1.69 2.99
C GLN A 55 17.73 -1.15 4.29
N LYS A 56 17.52 0.14 4.55
CA LYS A 56 17.96 0.78 5.80
C LYS A 56 17.31 0.13 7.03
N GLU A 57 16.04 -0.18 6.96
CA GLU A 57 15.25 -0.73 8.06
C GLU A 57 15.23 -2.27 8.08
N ASN A 58 15.95 -2.92 7.17
CA ASN A 58 16.02 -4.37 7.05
C ASN A 58 14.62 -5.01 6.87
N CYS A 59 13.82 -4.43 5.98
CA CYS A 59 12.48 -4.91 5.65
C CYS A 59 12.44 -5.56 4.28
N TYR A 60 11.67 -6.64 4.14
CA TYR A 60 11.45 -7.32 2.86
C TYR A 60 9.98 -7.31 2.41
N LEU A 61 9.11 -6.68 3.20
CA LEU A 61 7.74 -6.39 2.81
C LEU A 61 7.46 -4.91 3.07
N CYS A 62 6.95 -4.21 2.08
CA CYS A 62 6.55 -2.81 2.20
C CYS A 62 5.08 -2.65 1.85
N LEU A 63 4.31 -2.17 2.81
CA LEU A 63 2.90 -1.85 2.62
C LEU A 63 2.78 -0.35 2.42
N HIS A 64 2.17 0.05 1.32
CA HIS A 64 2.01 1.47 1.00
C HIS A 64 0.66 1.76 0.35
N GLY A 65 0.38 3.03 0.11
CA GLY A 65 -0.84 3.49 -0.51
C GLY A 65 -0.59 4.63 -1.48
N HIS A 66 -1.33 5.69 -1.33
CA HIS A 66 -1.26 6.97 -2.04
C HIS A 66 -1.75 6.94 -3.48
N THR A 67 -1.40 5.96 -4.29
CA THR A 67 -1.85 5.88 -5.69
C THR A 67 -3.33 5.50 -5.81
N HIS A 68 -3.90 4.90 -4.77
CA HIS A 68 -5.26 4.35 -4.76
C HIS A 68 -5.44 3.23 -5.80
N VAL A 69 -4.40 2.47 -6.06
CA VAL A 69 -4.39 1.37 -7.03
C VAL A 69 -3.90 0.10 -6.34
N PRO A 70 -4.75 -0.94 -6.23
CA PRO A 70 -4.31 -2.21 -5.63
C PRO A 70 -3.27 -2.89 -6.51
N THR A 71 -2.10 -3.15 -5.92
CA THR A 71 -0.96 -3.77 -6.65
C THR A 71 -0.13 -4.64 -5.73
N ILE A 72 0.54 -5.61 -6.34
CA ILE A 72 1.63 -6.35 -5.72
C ILE A 72 2.79 -6.38 -6.72
N GLN A 73 3.97 -5.97 -6.29
CA GLN A 73 5.17 -5.94 -7.12
C GLN A 73 6.36 -6.40 -6.30
N LYS A 74 7.30 -7.07 -6.93
CA LYS A 74 8.54 -7.50 -6.30
C LYS A 74 9.71 -6.83 -7.00
N HIS A 75 10.54 -6.16 -6.22
CA HIS A 75 11.78 -5.53 -6.68
C HIS A 75 12.91 -5.99 -5.77
N GLN A 76 13.93 -6.63 -6.35
CA GLN A 76 15.00 -7.26 -5.58
C GLN A 76 14.38 -8.28 -4.61
N ASP A 77 14.72 -8.24 -3.32
CA ASP A 77 14.16 -9.13 -2.30
C ASP A 77 12.97 -8.51 -1.55
N ILE A 78 12.43 -7.39 -2.05
CA ILE A 78 11.38 -6.65 -1.35
C ILE A 78 10.06 -6.81 -2.12
N THR A 79 9.01 -7.19 -1.41
CA THR A 79 7.64 -7.24 -1.93
C THR A 79 6.93 -5.95 -1.54
N PHE A 80 6.35 -5.26 -2.53
CA PHE A 80 5.58 -4.03 -2.33
C PHE A 80 4.09 -4.34 -2.56
N VAL A 81 3.28 -4.03 -1.56
CA VAL A 81 1.82 -4.24 -1.62
C VAL A 81 1.11 -2.92 -1.38
N ASN A 82 0.25 -2.55 -2.31
CA ASN A 82 -0.72 -1.48 -2.12
C ASN A 82 -2.10 -2.11 -2.06
N PRO A 83 -2.82 -2.01 -0.94
CA PRO A 83 -4.15 -2.62 -0.80
C PRO A 83 -5.23 -1.88 -1.59
N GLY A 84 -4.91 -0.74 -2.18
CA GLY A 84 -5.87 0.19 -2.75
C GLY A 84 -6.51 1.08 -1.68
N SER A 85 -7.58 1.76 -2.04
CA SER A 85 -8.36 2.58 -1.13
C SER A 85 -9.69 1.91 -0.81
N LEU A 86 -10.17 2.08 0.41
CA LEU A 86 -11.49 1.57 0.80
C LEU A 86 -12.64 2.30 0.08
N MET A 87 -12.45 3.57 -0.27
CA MET A 87 -13.54 4.41 -0.75
C MET A 87 -13.27 5.11 -2.08
N MET A 88 -12.01 5.40 -2.38
CA MET A 88 -11.63 6.26 -3.50
C MET A 88 -10.59 5.59 -4.40
N ASN A 89 -10.86 4.34 -4.78
CA ASN A 89 -9.95 3.59 -5.63
C ASN A 89 -9.91 4.16 -7.05
N ARG A 90 -8.73 4.21 -7.62
CA ARG A 90 -8.51 4.50 -9.04
C ARG A 90 -8.42 3.22 -9.85
N GLY A 91 -7.92 2.15 -9.21
CA GLY A 91 -7.92 0.80 -9.74
C GLY A 91 -9.20 0.04 -9.39
N SER A 92 -9.25 -1.27 -9.66
CA SER A 92 -10.38 -2.16 -9.40
C SER A 92 -11.72 -1.63 -9.95
N TYR A 93 -11.67 -0.97 -11.11
CA TYR A 93 -12.83 -0.35 -11.76
C TYR A 93 -13.63 0.59 -10.83
N GLY A 94 -12.95 1.22 -9.87
CA GLY A 94 -13.53 2.13 -8.90
C GLY A 94 -14.06 1.49 -7.61
N TYR A 95 -14.06 0.15 -7.52
CA TYR A 95 -14.48 -0.54 -6.30
C TYR A 95 -13.42 -0.42 -5.21
N GLY A 96 -13.85 -0.11 -3.98
CA GLY A 96 -12.95 -0.11 -2.81
C GLY A 96 -12.39 -1.50 -2.54
N THR A 97 -11.14 -1.55 -2.09
CA THR A 97 -10.41 -2.80 -1.82
C THR A 97 -9.64 -2.75 -0.52
N TYR A 98 -9.34 -3.93 0.01
CA TYR A 98 -8.39 -4.13 1.09
C TYR A 98 -7.58 -5.41 0.83
N ALA A 99 -6.51 -5.61 1.55
CA ALA A 99 -5.65 -6.79 1.38
C ALA A 99 -5.57 -7.60 2.67
N LEU A 100 -5.54 -8.92 2.51
CA LEU A 100 -5.16 -9.86 3.56
C LEU A 100 -3.79 -10.43 3.20
N ILE A 101 -2.85 -10.36 4.14
CA ILE A 101 -1.46 -10.71 3.87
C ILE A 101 -0.99 -11.71 4.92
N ASP A 102 -0.58 -12.91 4.46
CA ASP A 102 0.05 -13.91 5.29
C ASP A 102 1.56 -13.83 5.08
N VAL A 103 2.29 -13.65 6.16
CA VAL A 103 3.75 -13.52 6.14
C VAL A 103 4.35 -14.69 6.93
N ASN A 104 5.14 -15.52 6.23
CA ASN A 104 5.90 -16.59 6.84
C ASN A 104 7.37 -16.45 6.38
N GLY A 105 8.15 -15.70 7.17
CA GLY A 105 9.49 -15.28 6.73
C GLY A 105 9.40 -14.43 5.45
N LYS A 106 10.12 -14.82 4.41
CA LYS A 106 10.05 -14.17 3.10
C LYS A 106 8.97 -14.73 2.19
N ASP A 107 8.22 -15.71 2.66
CA ASP A 107 7.11 -16.31 1.95
C ASP A 107 5.85 -15.47 2.24
N ILE A 108 5.42 -14.69 1.25
CA ILE A 108 4.37 -13.70 1.40
C ILE A 108 3.22 -14.05 0.48
N HIS A 109 2.05 -14.27 1.07
CA HIS A 109 0.80 -14.54 0.35
C HIS A 109 -0.15 -13.36 0.51
N VAL A 110 -0.66 -12.83 -0.59
CA VAL A 110 -1.51 -11.64 -0.62
C VAL A 110 -2.83 -11.95 -1.33
N GLU A 111 -3.93 -11.60 -0.68
CA GLU A 111 -5.25 -11.62 -1.28
C GLU A 111 -5.84 -10.22 -1.25
N PHE A 112 -6.44 -9.78 -2.34
CA PHE A 112 -7.19 -8.54 -2.42
C PHE A 112 -8.69 -8.85 -2.40
N HIS A 113 -9.43 -8.08 -1.64
CA HIS A 113 -10.87 -8.26 -1.47
C HIS A 113 -11.61 -6.96 -1.74
N HIS A 114 -12.81 -7.06 -2.32
CA HIS A 114 -13.71 -5.94 -2.46
C HIS A 114 -14.24 -5.51 -1.09
N CYS A 115 -14.19 -4.22 -0.79
CA CYS A 115 -14.53 -3.69 0.52
C CYS A 115 -15.99 -3.91 0.90
N ILE A 116 -16.93 -3.80 -0.05
CA ILE A 116 -18.37 -3.89 0.22
C ILE A 116 -18.84 -5.35 0.34
N THR A 117 -18.36 -6.21 -0.55
CA THR A 117 -18.85 -7.60 -0.64
C THR A 117 -17.97 -8.60 0.08
N ASP A 118 -16.75 -8.23 0.46
CA ASP A 118 -15.68 -9.10 0.94
C ASP A 118 -15.26 -10.20 -0.06
N ALA A 119 -15.73 -10.10 -1.30
CA ALA A 119 -15.39 -11.07 -2.33
C ALA A 119 -13.93 -10.91 -2.76
N LEU A 120 -13.29 -12.05 -3.07
CA LEU A 120 -11.91 -12.07 -3.57
C LEU A 120 -11.86 -11.36 -4.93
N CYS A 121 -10.90 -10.42 -5.08
CA CYS A 121 -10.62 -9.78 -6.36
C CYS A 121 -9.92 -10.77 -7.29
N GLN A 122 -10.38 -10.81 -8.55
CA GLN A 122 -9.78 -11.66 -9.57
C GLN A 122 -8.52 -11.01 -10.16
N GLN A 123 -7.76 -11.76 -10.94
CA GLN A 123 -6.49 -11.29 -11.51
C GLN A 123 -6.65 -10.04 -12.40
N ASP A 124 -7.81 -9.87 -13.06
CA ASP A 124 -8.10 -8.71 -13.88
C ASP A 124 -8.00 -7.38 -13.11
N ILE A 125 -8.33 -7.38 -11.82
CA ILE A 125 -8.18 -6.20 -10.95
C ILE A 125 -6.71 -5.78 -10.84
N LEU A 126 -5.81 -6.75 -10.66
CA LEU A 126 -4.38 -6.47 -10.56
C LEU A 126 -3.80 -6.03 -11.90
N ASP A 127 -4.25 -6.66 -12.98
CA ASP A 127 -3.82 -6.30 -14.34
C ASP A 127 -4.24 -4.87 -14.69
N GLU A 128 -5.47 -4.50 -14.39
CA GLU A 128 -5.96 -3.13 -14.55
C GLU A 128 -5.11 -2.14 -13.76
N GLY A 129 -4.79 -2.47 -12.52
CA GLY A 129 -3.96 -1.63 -11.67
C GLY A 129 -2.57 -1.38 -12.24
N MET A 130 -1.95 -2.40 -12.78
CA MET A 130 -0.63 -2.27 -13.41
C MET A 130 -0.68 -1.38 -14.66
N GLU A 131 -1.72 -1.50 -15.47
CA GLU A 131 -1.94 -0.63 -16.62
C GLU A 131 -2.11 0.85 -16.20
N LEU A 132 -2.92 1.10 -15.16
CA LEU A 132 -3.12 2.44 -14.64
C LEU A 132 -1.82 3.07 -14.12
N LEU A 133 -1.01 2.31 -13.39
CA LEU A 133 0.27 2.80 -12.89
C LEU A 133 1.21 3.19 -14.04
N GLU A 134 1.23 2.41 -15.09
CA GLU A 134 2.05 2.73 -16.26
C GLU A 134 1.57 4.00 -16.96
N GLU A 135 0.26 4.19 -17.09
CA GLU A 135 -0.32 5.41 -17.61
C GLU A 135 0.06 6.63 -16.76
N PHE A 136 -0.02 6.52 -15.43
CA PHE A 136 0.39 7.61 -14.53
C PHE A 136 1.86 7.96 -14.70
N LYS A 137 2.74 6.98 -14.84
CA LYS A 137 4.16 7.23 -15.10
C LYS A 137 4.38 7.99 -16.40
N GLN A 138 3.65 7.66 -17.44
CA GLN A 138 3.74 8.35 -18.73
C GLN A 138 3.28 9.81 -18.63
N LEU A 139 2.20 10.07 -17.89
CA LEU A 139 1.68 11.43 -17.70
C LEU A 139 2.62 12.33 -16.88
N LEU A 140 3.46 11.74 -16.02
CA LEU A 140 4.36 12.47 -15.14
C LEU A 140 5.75 12.71 -15.74
N LYS A 141 6.01 12.21 -16.93
CA LYS A 141 7.29 12.43 -17.62
C LYS A 141 7.40 13.81 -18.25
#